data_bb3ff5cd2faf1b8ba97764c3aef82f2d
#
_entry.id   bb3ff5cd2faf1b8ba97764c3aef82f2d
#
_cell.length_a   1.000
_cell.length_b   1.000
_cell.length_c   1.000
_cell.angle_alpha   90.00
_cell.angle_beta   90.00
_cell.angle_gamma   90.00
#
_symmetry.space_group_name_H-M   'P 1'
#
loop_
_entity.id
_entity.type
_entity.pdbx_description
1 polymer ?
#
loop_
_entity_poly.entity_id
_entity_poly.type
_entity_poly.pdbx_seq_one_letter_code
_entity_poly.pdbx_strand_id
1 'polypeptide(L)'
;MIMKKLKMTTAIVAVALIGSVALSDGYGPFPVTLNGYSGDRTNTVSYSGQIARHVLEQSLKKLAGKGNGGGNAAALEAQMLSYFNGSDEDLPIIAPKSKDGFKIKQTSLHQISKGKNISGKFYGGAMPAWPGNMSGKEVAYNMISMAAKANKGFDAETGYDWAQLISKYTMGAMAYNQAVDNYLDEKLSGEKKPNNKPYKDGVHYTGKEHSWDEAFGYWGAAAHQHGFDPNKVYEIAKMKNQGAADKNGDGMVDLKSEYVFGPTYYAAAFDRSGTKSTDYTNTIYNAFLDGRKLITAAAGDALSDSE
;
A
#
# COMPACT_ATOMS: atom_id res chain seq x y z
N MET A 1 20.39 -58.19 36.81
CA MET A 1 19.71 -56.87 36.81
C MET A 1 20.72 -55.88 36.29
N ILE A 2 20.65 -55.59 34.98
CA ILE A 2 21.66 -54.77 34.25
C ILE A 2 21.03 -53.39 34.00
N MET A 3 21.53 -52.37 34.71
CA MET A 3 21.16 -50.97 34.47
C MET A 3 21.84 -50.45 33.23
N LYS A 4 21.07 -50.17 32.18
CA LYS A 4 21.53 -49.40 31.00
C LYS A 4 21.65 -47.92 31.38
N LYS A 5 22.87 -47.40 31.36
CA LYS A 5 23.13 -45.97 31.47
C LYS A 5 22.67 -45.26 30.19
N LEU A 6 21.65 -44.40 30.31
CA LEU A 6 21.21 -43.51 29.27
C LEU A 6 22.21 -42.35 29.13
N LYS A 7 22.93 -42.27 28.01
CA LYS A 7 23.79 -41.12 27.70
C LYS A 7 22.91 -40.00 27.19
N MET A 8 22.72 -38.98 27.99
CA MET A 8 22.11 -37.70 27.55
C MET A 8 23.13 -36.93 26.73
N THR A 9 22.90 -36.85 25.44
CA THR A 9 23.69 -36.01 24.54
C THR A 9 23.11 -34.60 24.63
N THR A 10 23.82 -33.70 25.27
CA THR A 10 23.48 -32.30 25.35
C THR A 10 23.76 -31.69 23.97
N ALA A 11 22.72 -31.41 23.19
CA ALA A 11 22.84 -30.63 21.99
C ALA A 11 23.08 -29.17 22.39
N ILE A 12 24.29 -28.70 22.19
CA ILE A 12 24.62 -27.25 22.26
C ILE A 12 24.02 -26.62 21.05
N VAL A 13 22.90 -25.94 21.20
CA VAL A 13 22.36 -25.02 20.19
C VAL A 13 23.28 -23.79 20.21
N ALA A 14 24.16 -23.69 19.22
CA ALA A 14 24.90 -22.47 18.98
C ALA A 14 23.90 -21.41 18.49
N VAL A 15 23.41 -20.58 19.42
CA VAL A 15 22.74 -19.34 19.06
C VAL A 15 23.82 -18.41 18.48
N ALA A 16 23.88 -18.34 17.17
CA ALA A 16 24.67 -17.31 16.50
C ALA A 16 24.10 -15.95 16.97
N LEU A 17 24.92 -15.20 17.71
CA LEU A 17 24.68 -13.78 17.96
C LEU A 17 24.74 -13.04 16.62
N ILE A 18 23.63 -13.01 15.92
CA ILE A 18 23.40 -12.01 14.88
C ILE A 18 23.35 -10.69 15.66
N GLY A 19 24.37 -9.83 15.43
CA GLY A 19 24.40 -8.52 16.04
C GLY A 19 23.04 -7.87 15.88
N SER A 20 22.41 -7.47 17.01
CA SER A 20 21.12 -6.82 17.03
C SER A 20 21.20 -5.51 16.26
N VAL A 21 20.92 -5.56 14.96
CA VAL A 21 20.46 -4.37 14.24
C VAL A 21 19.19 -4.00 14.97
N ALA A 22 19.20 -2.88 15.68
CA ALA A 22 17.99 -2.36 16.30
C ALA A 22 16.97 -2.18 15.19
N LEU A 23 16.01 -3.11 15.09
CA LEU A 23 14.91 -2.99 14.16
C LEU A 23 14.17 -1.73 14.56
N SER A 24 14.01 -0.81 13.62
CA SER A 24 13.31 0.46 13.87
C SER A 24 11.91 0.17 14.42
N ASP A 25 11.38 1.09 15.22
CA ASP A 25 10.02 1.01 15.77
C ASP A 25 8.92 1.12 14.70
N GLY A 26 9.27 0.97 13.40
CA GLY A 26 8.38 1.10 12.27
C GLY A 26 8.62 0.06 11.18
N TYR A 27 7.87 0.16 10.08
CA TYR A 27 7.99 -0.70 8.91
C TYR A 27 9.23 -0.34 8.07
N GLY A 28 10.36 -0.89 8.47
CA GLY A 28 11.67 -0.67 7.87
C GLY A 28 12.50 0.44 8.54
N PRO A 29 13.79 0.56 8.18
CA PRO A 29 14.48 -0.30 7.22
C PRO A 29 14.64 -1.74 7.70
N PHE A 30 14.62 -2.71 6.74
CA PHE A 30 14.97 -4.11 7.00
C PHE A 30 16.26 -4.47 6.29
N PRO A 31 17.21 -5.16 6.94
CA PRO A 31 18.52 -5.47 6.38
C PRO A 31 18.42 -6.41 5.18
N VAL A 32 19.44 -6.40 4.32
CA VAL A 32 19.59 -7.39 3.26
C VAL A 32 20.07 -8.71 3.86
N THR A 33 19.24 -9.75 3.73
CA THR A 33 19.55 -11.11 4.23
C THR A 33 19.86 -12.11 3.12
N LEU A 34 19.83 -11.66 1.86
CA LEU A 34 20.03 -12.50 0.70
C LEU A 34 21.48 -12.98 0.61
N ASN A 35 21.70 -14.31 0.68
CA ASN A 35 23.01 -14.92 0.60
C ASN A 35 23.71 -14.59 -0.73
N GLY A 36 24.99 -14.19 -0.65
CA GLY A 36 25.80 -13.84 -1.81
C GLY A 36 25.55 -12.43 -2.37
N TYR A 37 24.71 -11.62 -1.76
CA TYR A 37 24.58 -10.22 -2.15
C TYR A 37 25.84 -9.43 -1.75
N SER A 38 26.42 -8.71 -2.72
CA SER A 38 27.67 -7.94 -2.56
C SER A 38 27.54 -6.46 -2.92
N GLY A 39 26.30 -5.96 -3.12
CA GLY A 39 26.06 -4.56 -3.46
C GLY A 39 25.90 -3.65 -2.24
N ASP A 40 25.67 -2.36 -2.47
CA ASP A 40 25.67 -1.31 -1.45
C ASP A 40 24.30 -1.11 -0.74
N ARG A 41 23.28 -1.86 -1.14
CA ARG A 41 21.94 -1.69 -0.55
C ARG A 41 21.89 -2.28 0.86
N THR A 42 21.32 -1.52 1.79
CA THR A 42 21.19 -1.90 3.21
C THR A 42 19.75 -2.08 3.66
N ASN A 43 18.77 -1.74 2.81
CA ASN A 43 17.34 -1.79 3.11
C ASN A 43 16.59 -2.51 1.98
N THR A 44 15.84 -3.56 2.32
CA THR A 44 15.07 -4.38 1.38
C THR A 44 13.65 -3.90 1.12
N VAL A 45 13.16 -2.88 1.85
CA VAL A 45 11.79 -2.36 1.70
C VAL A 45 11.53 -1.81 0.31
N SER A 46 10.47 -2.28 -0.36
CA SER A 46 10.18 -1.91 -1.73
C SER A 46 8.67 -1.88 -2.05
N TYR A 47 7.99 -0.74 -1.81
CA TYR A 47 6.57 -0.56 -2.10
C TYR A 47 6.19 0.81 -2.71
N SER A 48 7.14 1.58 -3.21
CA SER A 48 6.86 2.90 -3.77
C SER A 48 5.88 2.88 -4.96
N GLY A 49 5.83 1.77 -5.70
CA GLY A 49 4.87 1.58 -6.79
C GLY A 49 3.42 1.55 -6.32
N GLN A 50 3.15 1.01 -5.14
CA GLN A 50 1.83 0.94 -4.51
C GLN A 50 1.42 2.33 -4.02
N ILE A 51 2.36 3.07 -3.43
CA ILE A 51 2.14 4.46 -3.04
C ILE A 51 1.80 5.34 -4.25
N ALA A 52 2.50 5.19 -5.36
CA ALA A 52 2.18 5.92 -6.59
C ALA A 52 0.73 5.65 -7.05
N ARG A 53 0.23 4.41 -6.90
CA ARG A 53 -1.16 4.09 -7.25
C ARG A 53 -2.19 4.70 -6.29
N HIS A 54 -1.89 4.80 -5.00
CA HIS A 54 -2.73 5.57 -4.07
C HIS A 54 -2.80 7.05 -4.43
N VAL A 55 -1.67 7.64 -4.85
CA VAL A 55 -1.63 9.04 -5.30
C VAL A 55 -2.41 9.22 -6.61
N LEU A 56 -2.31 8.27 -7.54
CA LEU A 56 -3.13 8.25 -8.76
C LEU A 56 -4.62 8.16 -8.41
N GLU A 57 -5.03 7.30 -7.48
CA GLU A 57 -6.42 7.15 -7.01
C GLU A 57 -6.94 8.47 -6.40
N GLN A 58 -6.20 9.08 -5.48
CA GLN A 58 -6.62 10.33 -4.86
C GLN A 58 -6.70 11.47 -5.89
N SER A 59 -5.77 11.50 -6.85
CA SER A 59 -5.78 12.46 -7.94
C SER A 59 -6.98 12.25 -8.86
N LEU A 60 -7.29 11.00 -9.22
CA LEU A 60 -8.47 10.62 -10.00
C LEU A 60 -9.77 11.08 -9.32
N LYS A 61 -9.93 10.80 -8.04
CA LYS A 61 -11.06 11.28 -7.23
C LYS A 61 -11.19 12.80 -7.27
N LYS A 62 -10.08 13.51 -7.12
CA LYS A 62 -10.06 14.98 -7.13
C LYS A 62 -10.45 15.54 -8.51
N LEU A 63 -10.03 14.90 -9.59
CA LEU A 63 -10.41 15.24 -10.94
C LEU A 63 -11.90 14.99 -11.18
N ALA A 64 -12.44 13.84 -10.73
CA ALA A 64 -13.86 13.52 -10.83
C ALA A 64 -14.78 14.62 -10.26
N GLY A 65 -14.32 15.32 -9.22
CA GLY A 65 -15.02 16.49 -8.66
C GLY A 65 -14.90 17.79 -9.46
N LYS A 66 -14.27 17.79 -10.66
CA LYS A 66 -14.10 19.00 -11.48
C LYS A 66 -15.07 19.09 -12.66
N GLY A 67 -15.98 18.16 -12.82
CA GLY A 67 -17.02 18.22 -13.86
C GLY A 67 -17.90 19.46 -13.70
N ASN A 68 -18.35 20.00 -14.82
CA ASN A 68 -19.18 21.22 -14.88
C ASN A 68 -20.52 21.03 -15.62
N GLY A 69 -21.10 19.83 -15.49
CA GLY A 69 -22.37 19.53 -16.16
C GLY A 69 -22.24 19.25 -17.66
N GLY A 70 -21.08 18.73 -18.08
CA GLY A 70 -20.82 18.34 -19.48
C GLY A 70 -19.99 19.32 -20.29
N GLY A 71 -19.88 20.58 -19.89
CA GLY A 71 -19.17 21.61 -20.66
C GLY A 71 -17.65 21.35 -20.85
N ASN A 72 -17.03 20.55 -19.95
CA ASN A 72 -15.64 20.15 -20.05
C ASN A 72 -15.47 18.61 -20.12
N ALA A 73 -16.53 17.87 -20.40
CA ALA A 73 -16.57 16.41 -20.22
C ALA A 73 -15.45 15.67 -20.94
N ALA A 74 -15.26 15.94 -22.25
CA ALA A 74 -14.26 15.25 -23.06
C ALA A 74 -12.83 15.48 -22.54
N ALA A 75 -12.48 16.72 -22.21
CA ALA A 75 -11.15 17.07 -21.72
C ALA A 75 -10.91 16.49 -20.31
N LEU A 76 -11.91 16.53 -19.44
CA LEU A 76 -11.83 16.00 -18.09
C LEU A 76 -11.75 14.46 -18.10
N GLU A 77 -12.54 13.79 -18.92
CA GLU A 77 -12.49 12.34 -19.12
C GLU A 77 -11.11 11.90 -19.61
N ALA A 78 -10.56 12.55 -20.62
CA ALA A 78 -9.21 12.26 -21.12
C ALA A 78 -8.14 12.45 -20.04
N GLN A 79 -8.24 13.52 -19.23
CA GLN A 79 -7.35 13.72 -18.10
C GLN A 79 -7.51 12.65 -17.03
N MET A 80 -8.73 12.25 -16.65
CA MET A 80 -8.99 11.18 -15.70
C MET A 80 -8.44 9.84 -16.19
N LEU A 81 -8.59 9.55 -17.47
CA LEU A 81 -8.06 8.34 -18.10
C LEU A 81 -6.53 8.27 -18.04
N SER A 82 -5.80 9.40 -18.19
CA SER A 82 -4.35 9.40 -18.02
C SER A 82 -3.91 9.03 -16.60
N TYR A 83 -4.67 9.41 -15.57
CA TYR A 83 -4.39 8.98 -14.19
C TYR A 83 -4.80 7.51 -13.94
N PHE A 84 -5.82 7.01 -14.59
CA PHE A 84 -6.25 5.61 -14.45
C PHE A 84 -5.36 4.64 -15.23
N ASN A 85 -5.06 4.96 -16.48
CA ASN A 85 -4.27 4.09 -17.38
C ASN A 85 -2.76 4.30 -17.27
N GLY A 86 -2.33 5.37 -16.61
CA GLY A 86 -0.95 5.81 -16.58
C GLY A 86 -0.58 6.67 -17.80
N SER A 87 0.61 7.24 -17.74
CA SER A 87 1.22 8.05 -18.77
C SER A 87 2.74 7.85 -18.75
N ASP A 88 3.38 7.94 -19.89
CA ASP A 88 4.84 8.04 -19.99
C ASP A 88 5.35 9.39 -19.51
N GLU A 89 4.50 10.42 -19.57
CA GLU A 89 4.78 11.73 -19.01
C GLU A 89 4.72 11.73 -17.48
N ASP A 90 5.47 12.62 -16.86
CA ASP A 90 5.45 12.81 -15.41
C ASP A 90 4.20 13.59 -14.99
N LEU A 91 3.15 12.87 -14.61
CA LEU A 91 1.90 13.49 -14.20
C LEU A 91 2.06 14.28 -12.90
N PRO A 92 1.54 15.52 -12.82
CA PRO A 92 1.53 16.27 -11.58
C PRO A 92 0.61 15.61 -10.54
N ILE A 93 0.98 15.65 -9.27
CA ILE A 93 0.11 15.18 -8.19
C ILE A 93 -1.04 16.18 -8.01
N ILE A 94 -2.27 15.73 -8.25
CA ILE A 94 -3.49 16.52 -8.04
C ILE A 94 -3.95 16.43 -6.58
N ALA A 95 -3.81 15.28 -5.97
CA ALA A 95 -4.05 15.04 -4.54
C ALA A 95 -3.24 13.81 -4.05
N PRO A 96 -2.71 13.86 -2.79
CA PRO A 96 -2.74 14.99 -1.87
C PRO A 96 -1.79 16.12 -2.28
N LYS A 97 -2.12 17.37 -1.91
CA LYS A 97 -1.27 18.55 -2.13
C LYS A 97 -1.07 19.32 -0.83
N SER A 98 0.08 19.95 -0.70
CA SER A 98 0.36 20.87 0.42
C SER A 98 -0.77 21.90 0.62
N LYS A 99 -1.18 22.09 1.86
CA LYS A 99 -2.20 23.08 2.26
C LYS A 99 -2.13 23.35 3.76
N ASP A 100 -2.55 24.54 4.18
CA ASP A 100 -2.83 24.87 5.59
C ASP A 100 -1.71 24.45 6.57
N GLY A 101 -0.44 24.65 6.20
CA GLY A 101 0.72 24.27 7.01
C GLY A 101 1.16 22.81 6.87
N PHE A 102 0.39 21.94 6.18
CA PHE A 102 0.81 20.58 5.89
C PHE A 102 1.55 20.55 4.53
N LYS A 103 2.87 20.36 4.60
CA LYS A 103 3.76 20.40 3.43
C LYS A 103 4.06 19.00 2.93
N ILE A 104 3.84 18.76 1.65
CA ILE A 104 4.15 17.48 0.98
C ILE A 104 5.39 17.66 0.10
N LYS A 105 6.27 16.67 0.14
CA LYS A 105 7.56 16.66 -0.54
C LYS A 105 7.43 16.46 -2.05
N GLN A 106 6.63 15.48 -2.49
CA GLN A 106 6.48 15.17 -3.91
C GLN A 106 5.39 16.01 -4.57
N THR A 107 5.67 16.46 -5.80
CA THR A 107 4.75 17.24 -6.62
C THR A 107 4.37 16.53 -7.92
N SER A 108 5.12 15.48 -8.30
CA SER A 108 4.87 14.65 -9.48
C SER A 108 5.00 13.15 -9.20
N LEU A 109 4.39 12.33 -10.06
CA LEU A 109 4.33 10.87 -9.90
C LEU A 109 5.70 10.22 -10.01
N HIS A 110 6.57 10.71 -10.90
CA HIS A 110 7.90 10.14 -11.11
C HIS A 110 8.84 10.33 -9.91
N GLN A 111 8.57 11.30 -9.04
CA GLN A 111 9.28 11.47 -7.77
C GLN A 111 8.96 10.34 -6.76
N ILE A 112 7.87 9.59 -6.99
CA ILE A 112 7.49 8.42 -6.20
C ILE A 112 7.90 7.14 -6.92
N SER A 113 7.36 6.90 -8.11
CA SER A 113 7.67 5.73 -8.95
C SER A 113 7.22 5.94 -10.39
N LYS A 114 8.09 5.63 -11.35
CA LYS A 114 7.81 5.77 -12.80
C LYS A 114 6.96 4.62 -13.34
N GLY A 115 6.21 4.86 -14.42
CA GLY A 115 5.49 3.85 -15.18
C GLY A 115 4.40 3.12 -14.39
N LYS A 116 3.75 3.78 -13.43
CA LYS A 116 2.67 3.19 -12.64
C LYS A 116 1.30 3.61 -13.16
N ASN A 117 0.35 2.67 -13.08
CA ASN A 117 -1.05 2.89 -13.43
C ASN A 117 -1.96 2.14 -12.46
N ILE A 118 -3.24 2.50 -12.45
CA ILE A 118 -4.29 1.82 -11.69
C ILE A 118 -4.83 0.64 -12.51
N SER A 119 -5.13 0.86 -13.78
CA SER A 119 -5.84 -0.09 -14.65
C SER A 119 -5.16 -1.45 -14.79
N GLY A 120 -3.83 -1.52 -14.75
CA GLY A 120 -3.06 -2.76 -14.82
C GLY A 120 -3.07 -3.59 -13.53
N LYS A 121 -3.62 -3.04 -12.44
CA LYS A 121 -3.75 -3.70 -11.13
C LYS A 121 -5.19 -3.79 -10.66
N PHE A 122 -6.11 -3.44 -11.51
CA PHE A 122 -7.54 -3.41 -11.22
C PHE A 122 -8.15 -4.81 -11.35
N TYR A 123 -9.20 -5.10 -10.56
CA TYR A 123 -9.93 -6.36 -10.67
C TYR A 123 -10.45 -6.57 -12.10
N GLY A 124 -10.13 -7.71 -12.69
CA GLY A 124 -10.44 -8.04 -14.09
C GLY A 124 -11.65 -8.93 -14.28
N GLY A 125 -12.22 -9.48 -13.20
CA GLY A 125 -13.39 -10.36 -13.25
C GLY A 125 -14.69 -9.62 -13.58
N ALA A 126 -15.71 -10.36 -13.98
CA ALA A 126 -17.05 -9.84 -14.22
C ALA A 126 -17.69 -9.33 -12.93
N MET A 127 -18.49 -8.27 -13.06
CA MET A 127 -19.29 -7.65 -11.99
C MET A 127 -20.79 -7.96 -12.21
N PRO A 128 -21.30 -9.11 -11.73
CA PRO A 128 -22.65 -9.56 -12.06
C PRO A 128 -23.78 -8.60 -11.67
N ALA A 129 -23.54 -7.80 -10.62
CA ALA A 129 -24.49 -6.78 -10.17
C ALA A 129 -24.49 -5.48 -11.00
N TRP A 130 -23.58 -5.37 -11.96
CA TRP A 130 -23.47 -4.20 -12.83
C TRP A 130 -24.12 -4.48 -14.20
N PRO A 131 -24.94 -3.55 -14.73
CA PRO A 131 -25.59 -3.73 -16.03
C PRO A 131 -24.60 -4.06 -17.15
N GLY A 132 -24.96 -5.01 -18.01
CA GLY A 132 -24.11 -5.41 -19.16
C GLY A 132 -23.01 -6.39 -18.81
N ASN A 133 -23.00 -6.97 -17.60
CA ASN A 133 -21.97 -7.93 -17.17
C ASN A 133 -20.54 -7.42 -17.37
N MET A 134 -20.32 -6.13 -17.10
CA MET A 134 -19.03 -5.46 -17.25
C MET A 134 -17.97 -6.09 -16.35
N SER A 135 -16.72 -6.13 -16.81
CA SER A 135 -15.57 -6.40 -15.96
C SER A 135 -15.34 -5.25 -14.96
N GLY A 136 -14.64 -5.52 -13.87
CA GLY A 136 -14.34 -4.48 -12.90
C GLY A 136 -13.68 -3.24 -13.50
N LYS A 137 -12.81 -3.43 -14.50
CA LYS A 137 -12.17 -2.33 -15.22
C LYS A 137 -13.15 -1.53 -16.08
N GLU A 138 -14.06 -2.19 -16.79
CA GLU A 138 -15.10 -1.51 -17.60
C GLU A 138 -16.05 -0.70 -16.73
N VAL A 139 -16.38 -1.18 -15.54
CA VAL A 139 -17.13 -0.40 -14.54
C VAL A 139 -16.39 0.88 -14.16
N ALA A 140 -15.06 0.81 -13.97
CA ALA A 140 -14.28 2.02 -13.67
C ALA A 140 -14.28 3.02 -14.83
N TYR A 141 -14.13 2.56 -16.06
CA TYR A 141 -14.25 3.43 -17.24
C TYR A 141 -15.62 4.09 -17.35
N ASN A 142 -16.68 3.33 -17.09
CA ASN A 142 -18.04 3.88 -17.06
C ASN A 142 -18.19 4.97 -16.01
N MET A 143 -17.74 4.72 -14.77
CA MET A 143 -17.77 5.71 -13.68
C MET A 143 -16.96 6.98 -14.03
N ILE A 144 -15.80 6.85 -14.69
CA ILE A 144 -14.99 7.98 -15.13
C ILE A 144 -15.76 8.84 -16.14
N SER A 145 -16.39 8.22 -17.14
CA SER A 145 -17.21 8.91 -18.14
C SER A 145 -18.41 9.62 -17.50
N MET A 146 -19.09 8.97 -16.56
CA MET A 146 -20.23 9.58 -15.86
C MET A 146 -19.79 10.75 -14.97
N ALA A 147 -18.69 10.62 -14.25
CA ALA A 147 -18.15 11.70 -13.42
C ALA A 147 -17.75 12.94 -14.24
N ALA A 148 -17.17 12.73 -15.43
CA ALA A 148 -16.78 13.82 -16.33
C ALA A 148 -17.98 14.64 -16.82
N LYS A 149 -19.13 14.01 -17.00
CA LYS A 149 -20.38 14.65 -17.46
C LYS A 149 -21.16 15.31 -16.32
N ALA A 150 -20.99 14.84 -15.08
CA ALA A 150 -21.72 15.33 -13.93
C ALA A 150 -21.24 16.72 -13.45
N ASN A 151 -22.05 17.42 -12.68
CA ASN A 151 -21.63 18.66 -12.03
C ASN A 151 -20.88 18.37 -10.73
N LYS A 152 -19.60 18.71 -10.66
CA LYS A 152 -18.71 18.40 -9.52
C LYS A 152 -18.69 16.91 -9.15
N GLY A 153 -18.90 16.05 -10.15
CA GLY A 153 -18.97 14.60 -9.96
C GLY A 153 -20.31 14.10 -9.39
N PHE A 154 -21.27 14.97 -9.14
CA PHE A 154 -22.59 14.60 -8.63
C PHE A 154 -23.64 14.66 -9.74
N ASP A 155 -24.39 13.59 -9.90
CA ASP A 155 -25.51 13.46 -10.83
C ASP A 155 -26.82 13.68 -10.06
N ALA A 156 -27.47 14.82 -10.33
CA ALA A 156 -28.68 15.21 -9.64
C ALA A 156 -29.93 14.39 -10.06
N GLU A 157 -29.92 13.77 -11.23
CA GLU A 157 -31.06 12.96 -11.71
C GLU A 157 -31.08 11.59 -11.02
N THR A 158 -29.93 10.96 -10.86
CA THR A 158 -29.79 9.63 -10.26
C THR A 158 -29.40 9.68 -8.78
N GLY A 159 -28.94 10.81 -8.27
CA GLY A 159 -28.42 10.99 -6.93
C GLY A 159 -27.03 10.39 -6.71
N TYR A 160 -26.33 9.94 -7.76
CA TYR A 160 -25.01 9.35 -7.65
C TYR A 160 -23.91 10.39 -7.48
N ASP A 161 -23.08 10.23 -6.44
CA ASP A 161 -21.81 10.92 -6.30
C ASP A 161 -20.70 10.06 -6.93
N TRP A 162 -20.48 10.27 -8.22
CA TRP A 162 -19.49 9.53 -9.00
C TRP A 162 -18.07 9.72 -8.49
N ALA A 163 -17.74 10.89 -7.92
CA ALA A 163 -16.43 11.13 -7.34
C ALA A 163 -16.18 10.23 -6.11
N GLN A 164 -17.20 10.03 -5.28
CA GLN A 164 -17.14 9.11 -4.14
C GLN A 164 -17.14 7.64 -4.61
N LEU A 165 -18.01 7.31 -5.57
CA LEU A 165 -18.09 5.94 -6.10
C LEU A 165 -16.78 5.50 -6.72
N ILE A 166 -16.16 6.32 -7.58
CA ILE A 166 -14.82 6.04 -8.15
C ILE A 166 -13.80 5.77 -7.05
N SER A 167 -13.73 6.63 -6.04
CA SER A 167 -12.75 6.46 -4.96
C SER A 167 -12.94 5.17 -4.18
N LYS A 168 -14.18 4.83 -3.79
CA LYS A 168 -14.46 3.62 -3.02
C LYS A 168 -14.28 2.37 -3.86
N TYR A 169 -14.76 2.40 -5.10
CA TYR A 169 -14.63 1.28 -6.02
C TYR A 169 -13.16 1.01 -6.36
N THR A 170 -12.38 2.03 -6.68
CA THR A 170 -10.93 1.89 -6.97
C THR A 170 -10.17 1.34 -5.77
N MET A 171 -10.49 1.80 -4.57
CA MET A 171 -9.85 1.29 -3.36
C MET A 171 -10.15 -0.21 -3.15
N GLY A 172 -11.37 -0.67 -3.39
CA GLY A 172 -11.72 -2.09 -3.30
C GLY A 172 -11.11 -2.90 -4.44
N ALA A 173 -11.37 -2.50 -5.68
CA ALA A 173 -10.99 -3.25 -6.88
C ALA A 173 -9.49 -3.19 -7.22
N MET A 174 -8.72 -2.30 -6.58
CA MET A 174 -7.27 -2.23 -6.71
C MET A 174 -6.58 -2.53 -5.37
N ALA A 175 -6.68 -1.64 -4.38
CA ALA A 175 -5.84 -1.75 -3.20
C ALA A 175 -6.17 -3.00 -2.36
N TYR A 176 -7.44 -3.23 -2.05
CA TYR A 176 -7.86 -4.41 -1.30
C TYR A 176 -7.60 -5.70 -2.10
N ASN A 177 -8.06 -5.75 -3.36
CA ASN A 177 -7.88 -6.91 -4.23
C ASN A 177 -6.39 -7.29 -4.39
N GLN A 178 -5.51 -6.31 -4.58
CA GLN A 178 -4.09 -6.59 -4.69
C GLN A 178 -3.47 -7.01 -3.34
N ALA A 179 -3.78 -6.31 -2.25
CA ALA A 179 -3.19 -6.64 -0.95
C ALA A 179 -3.60 -8.04 -0.48
N VAL A 180 -4.91 -8.31 -0.42
CA VAL A 180 -5.45 -9.52 0.21
C VAL A 180 -5.42 -10.71 -0.74
N ASP A 181 -6.10 -10.58 -1.90
CA ASP A 181 -6.30 -11.68 -2.83
C ASP A 181 -5.01 -12.06 -3.58
N ASN A 182 -4.27 -11.06 -4.06
CA ASN A 182 -3.11 -11.30 -4.90
C ASN A 182 -1.81 -11.51 -4.09
N TYR A 183 -1.45 -10.59 -3.18
CA TYR A 183 -0.13 -10.62 -2.53
C TYR A 183 -0.08 -11.46 -1.26
N LEU A 184 -1.12 -11.46 -0.44
CA LEU A 184 -1.17 -12.22 0.81
C LEU A 184 -1.74 -13.64 0.63
N ASP A 185 -2.53 -13.90 -0.41
CA ASP A 185 -3.08 -15.22 -0.69
C ASP A 185 -2.36 -15.89 -1.87
N GLU A 186 -2.68 -15.50 -3.12
CA GLU A 186 -2.20 -16.23 -4.30
C GLU A 186 -0.68 -16.25 -4.47
N LYS A 187 0.01 -15.17 -4.08
CA LYS A 187 1.45 -14.99 -4.34
C LYS A 187 2.36 -15.24 -3.15
N LEU A 188 1.85 -15.43 -1.96
CA LEU A 188 2.70 -15.55 -0.77
C LEU A 188 3.30 -16.94 -0.59
N SER A 189 2.87 -17.96 -1.32
CA SER A 189 3.41 -19.32 -1.21
C SER A 189 4.92 -19.36 -1.42
N GLY A 190 5.59 -20.29 -0.73
CA GLY A 190 7.05 -20.49 -0.84
C GLY A 190 7.51 -20.85 -2.24
N GLU A 191 6.66 -21.52 -3.02
CA GLU A 191 6.93 -21.87 -4.41
C GLU A 191 6.93 -20.64 -5.32
N LYS A 192 5.91 -19.78 -5.22
CA LYS A 192 5.76 -18.58 -6.07
C LYS A 192 6.66 -17.42 -5.63
N LYS A 193 6.87 -17.28 -4.32
CA LYS A 193 7.65 -16.19 -3.72
C LYS A 193 8.61 -16.74 -2.66
N PRO A 194 9.68 -17.41 -3.08
CA PRO A 194 10.66 -17.97 -2.17
C PRO A 194 11.39 -16.88 -1.37
N ASN A 195 11.80 -17.22 -0.13
CA ASN A 195 12.59 -16.33 0.73
C ASN A 195 14.10 -16.56 0.65
N ASN A 196 14.57 -17.49 -0.19
CA ASN A 196 15.98 -17.89 -0.32
C ASN A 196 16.63 -17.54 -1.67
N LYS A 197 15.95 -16.76 -2.48
CA LYS A 197 16.49 -16.27 -3.78
C LYS A 197 16.03 -14.84 -4.05
N PRO A 198 16.79 -14.09 -4.87
CA PRO A 198 16.39 -12.75 -5.29
C PRO A 198 15.04 -12.81 -6.04
N TYR A 199 14.22 -11.77 -5.86
CA TYR A 199 12.96 -11.60 -6.59
C TYR A 199 13.14 -11.66 -8.11
N LYS A 200 14.24 -11.08 -8.59
CA LYS A 200 14.74 -11.15 -9.96
C LYS A 200 16.24 -10.84 -9.96
N ASP A 201 16.90 -11.14 -11.06
CA ASP A 201 18.34 -10.89 -11.19
C ASP A 201 18.72 -9.45 -10.84
N GLY A 202 19.78 -9.31 -10.04
CA GLY A 202 20.35 -8.03 -9.66
C GLY A 202 19.61 -7.27 -8.54
N VAL A 203 18.48 -7.78 -7.98
CA VAL A 203 17.86 -7.15 -6.83
C VAL A 203 18.36 -7.73 -5.50
N HIS A 204 18.24 -6.94 -4.44
CA HIS A 204 18.78 -7.21 -3.10
C HIS A 204 17.72 -7.69 -2.10
N TYR A 205 16.54 -8.01 -2.57
CA TYR A 205 15.42 -8.53 -1.76
C TYR A 205 14.86 -9.81 -2.37
N THR A 206 14.24 -10.64 -1.53
CA THR A 206 13.64 -11.91 -1.93
C THR A 206 12.25 -11.72 -2.53
N GLY A 207 11.73 -12.77 -3.16
CA GLY A 207 10.36 -12.80 -3.67
C GLY A 207 9.32 -12.60 -2.57
N LYS A 208 9.55 -13.22 -1.38
CA LYS A 208 8.65 -13.12 -0.23
C LYS A 208 8.67 -11.73 0.39
N GLU A 209 9.85 -11.16 0.64
CA GLU A 209 10.00 -9.78 1.10
C GLU A 209 9.25 -8.80 0.21
N HIS A 210 9.44 -8.92 -1.10
CA HIS A 210 8.80 -8.02 -2.06
C HIS A 210 7.28 -8.17 -2.09
N SER A 211 6.76 -9.41 -2.08
CA SER A 211 5.31 -9.64 -2.05
C SER A 211 4.65 -9.06 -0.80
N TRP A 212 5.30 -9.24 0.36
CA TRP A 212 4.82 -8.70 1.63
C TRP A 212 4.85 -7.18 1.66
N ASP A 213 5.94 -6.57 1.21
CA ASP A 213 6.08 -5.11 1.11
C ASP A 213 5.04 -4.50 0.16
N GLU A 214 4.74 -5.16 -0.97
CA GLU A 214 3.70 -4.71 -1.89
C GLU A 214 2.30 -4.74 -1.26
N ALA A 215 1.99 -5.77 -0.45
CA ALA A 215 0.72 -5.82 0.31
C ALA A 215 0.65 -4.68 1.34
N PHE A 216 1.72 -4.44 2.10
CA PHE A 216 1.82 -3.30 3.02
C PHE A 216 1.64 -1.96 2.30
N GLY A 217 2.28 -1.80 1.13
CA GLY A 217 2.13 -0.59 0.31
C GLY A 217 0.68 -0.33 -0.11
N TYR A 218 -0.09 -1.37 -0.45
CA TYR A 218 -1.53 -1.23 -0.74
C TYR A 218 -2.39 -1.02 0.51
N TRP A 219 -1.96 -1.48 1.69
CA TRP A 219 -2.57 -1.09 2.95
C TRP A 219 -2.46 0.41 3.20
N GLY A 220 -1.35 1.03 2.79
CA GLY A 220 -1.17 2.48 2.73
C GLY A 220 -0.88 3.14 4.07
N ALA A 221 -0.27 2.43 4.99
CA ALA A 221 0.17 2.97 6.28
C ALA A 221 1.43 3.84 6.15
N ALA A 222 1.58 4.84 7.02
CA ALA A 222 2.87 5.48 7.23
C ALA A 222 3.85 4.48 7.87
N ALA A 223 5.09 4.43 7.39
CA ALA A 223 6.07 3.45 7.87
C ALA A 223 6.35 3.54 9.37
N HIS A 224 6.19 4.72 9.96
CA HIS A 224 6.48 4.99 11.36
C HIS A 224 5.24 5.04 12.28
N GLN A 225 4.06 4.59 11.80
CA GLN A 225 2.82 4.71 12.58
C GLN A 225 2.67 3.69 13.73
N HIS A 226 3.67 2.84 13.98
CA HIS A 226 3.63 1.89 15.08
C HIS A 226 3.25 2.58 16.40
N GLY A 227 2.24 2.05 17.09
CA GLY A 227 1.76 2.61 18.36
C GLY A 227 1.03 3.95 18.27
N PHE A 228 0.69 4.43 17.07
CA PHE A 228 -0.16 5.60 16.95
C PHE A 228 -1.60 5.26 17.31
N ASP A 229 -2.24 6.15 18.07
CA ASP A 229 -3.68 6.05 18.24
C ASP A 229 -4.43 6.31 16.91
N PRO A 230 -5.63 5.74 16.73
CA PRO A 230 -6.38 5.88 15.47
C PRO A 230 -6.69 7.33 15.10
N ASN A 231 -6.84 8.24 16.06
CA ASN A 231 -7.08 9.66 15.77
C ASN A 231 -5.86 10.30 15.10
N LYS A 232 -4.66 10.02 15.60
CA LYS A 232 -3.40 10.50 15.00
C LYS A 232 -3.25 10.02 13.56
N VAL A 233 -3.48 8.72 13.29
CA VAL A 233 -3.45 8.14 11.94
C VAL A 233 -4.47 8.81 11.01
N TYR A 234 -5.69 9.02 11.50
CA TYR A 234 -6.74 9.75 10.79
C TYR A 234 -6.33 11.19 10.46
N GLU A 235 -5.72 11.92 11.41
CA GLU A 235 -5.29 13.30 11.22
C GLU A 235 -4.18 13.43 10.16
N ILE A 236 -3.25 12.48 10.09
CA ILE A 236 -2.23 12.44 9.03
C ILE A 236 -2.92 12.29 7.67
N ALA A 237 -3.83 11.33 7.52
CA ALA A 237 -4.58 11.12 6.27
C ALA A 237 -5.43 12.35 5.87
N LYS A 238 -5.89 13.13 6.83
CA LYS A 238 -6.65 14.39 6.63
C LYS A 238 -5.77 15.61 6.46
N MET A 239 -4.45 15.45 6.51
CA MET A 239 -3.48 16.56 6.42
C MET A 239 -3.70 17.61 7.52
N LYS A 240 -3.93 17.16 8.77
CA LYS A 240 -4.19 17.99 9.94
C LYS A 240 -3.07 17.96 10.99
N ASN A 241 -2.13 17.02 10.86
CA ASN A 241 -1.09 16.80 11.84
C ASN A 241 0.27 16.60 11.15
N GLN A 242 0.89 17.70 10.73
CA GLN A 242 2.21 17.73 10.10
C GLN A 242 3.27 17.09 11.01
N GLY A 243 3.30 17.47 12.29
CA GLY A 243 4.33 17.01 13.22
C GLY A 243 4.27 15.50 13.50
N ALA A 244 3.09 14.88 13.40
CA ALA A 244 2.99 13.42 13.51
C ALA A 244 3.38 12.72 12.20
N ALA A 245 3.19 13.38 11.06
CA ALA A 245 3.51 12.82 9.75
C ALA A 245 5.00 12.91 9.42
N ASP A 246 5.61 14.08 9.65
CA ASP A 246 7.01 14.39 9.37
C ASP A 246 7.93 13.68 10.39
N LYS A 247 8.32 12.45 10.08
CA LYS A 247 9.14 11.61 10.97
C LYS A 247 10.58 12.08 11.05
N ASN A 248 11.13 12.57 9.96
CA ASN A 248 12.53 12.96 9.88
C ASN A 248 12.79 14.41 10.28
N GLY A 249 11.74 15.21 10.50
CA GLY A 249 11.81 16.61 10.94
C GLY A 249 12.35 17.57 9.87
N ASP A 250 12.27 17.19 8.58
CA ASP A 250 12.74 18.05 7.47
C ASP A 250 11.73 19.15 7.09
N GLY A 251 10.59 19.19 7.75
CA GLY A 251 9.51 20.15 7.54
C GLY A 251 8.59 19.78 6.37
N MET A 252 8.73 18.57 5.80
CA MET A 252 7.92 18.07 4.68
C MET A 252 7.50 16.62 4.94
N VAL A 253 6.36 16.24 4.43
CA VAL A 253 5.85 14.85 4.50
C VAL A 253 6.21 14.11 3.21
N ASP A 254 7.04 13.08 3.33
CA ASP A 254 7.37 12.19 2.22
C ASP A 254 6.22 11.19 2.00
N LEU A 255 5.51 11.32 0.87
CA LEU A 255 4.41 10.43 0.52
C LEU A 255 4.80 8.96 0.47
N LYS A 256 6.08 8.64 0.25
CA LYS A 256 6.55 7.25 0.13
C LYS A 256 6.54 6.50 1.46
N SER A 257 6.63 7.22 2.60
CA SER A 257 6.81 6.58 3.91
C SER A 257 6.12 7.28 5.09
N GLU A 258 5.68 8.54 4.93
CA GLU A 258 5.22 9.36 6.05
C GLU A 258 3.74 9.73 5.98
N TYR A 259 3.07 9.40 4.89
CA TYR A 259 1.66 9.71 4.67
C TYR A 259 0.76 8.47 4.79
N VAL A 260 -0.51 8.68 5.15
CA VAL A 260 -1.52 7.62 5.31
C VAL A 260 -2.52 7.67 4.17
N PHE A 261 -2.71 6.52 3.50
CA PHE A 261 -3.63 6.39 2.36
C PHE A 261 -4.88 5.56 2.70
N GLY A 262 -5.72 5.41 1.72
CA GLY A 262 -7.03 4.79 1.65
C GLY A 262 -7.42 3.73 2.69
N PRO A 263 -6.98 2.47 2.60
CA PRO A 263 -7.41 1.44 3.54
C PRO A 263 -7.08 1.75 5.00
N THR A 264 -5.84 2.18 5.28
CA THR A 264 -5.41 2.57 6.63
C THR A 264 -6.23 3.76 7.17
N TYR A 265 -6.52 4.77 6.34
CA TYR A 265 -7.39 5.87 6.72
C TYR A 265 -8.77 5.39 7.16
N TYR A 266 -9.38 4.42 6.42
CA TYR A 266 -10.70 3.92 6.75
C TYR A 266 -10.70 3.06 8.01
N ALA A 267 -9.67 2.26 8.26
CA ALA A 267 -9.50 1.56 9.52
C ALA A 267 -9.45 2.55 10.70
N ALA A 268 -8.60 3.57 10.60
CA ALA A 268 -8.49 4.61 11.62
C ALA A 268 -9.79 5.40 11.81
N ALA A 269 -10.49 5.72 10.72
CA ALA A 269 -11.79 6.40 10.80
C ALA A 269 -12.86 5.54 11.50
N PHE A 270 -12.85 4.24 11.28
CA PHE A 270 -13.75 3.30 11.92
C PHE A 270 -13.42 3.15 13.41
N ASP A 271 -12.17 2.88 13.76
CA ASP A 271 -11.72 2.68 15.14
C ASP A 271 -12.02 3.89 16.04
N ARG A 272 -11.84 5.13 15.53
CA ARG A 272 -12.08 6.35 16.29
C ARG A 272 -13.55 6.75 16.44
N SER A 273 -14.44 6.27 15.57
CA SER A 273 -15.85 6.68 15.50
C SER A 273 -16.82 5.55 15.82
N GLY A 274 -16.34 4.34 15.99
CA GLY A 274 -17.17 3.17 16.24
C GLY A 274 -17.81 3.20 17.63
N THR A 275 -19.02 2.64 17.72
CA THR A 275 -19.71 2.41 19.00
C THR A 275 -19.15 1.21 19.76
N LYS A 276 -18.30 0.41 19.10
CA LYS A 276 -17.57 -0.72 19.67
C LYS A 276 -16.08 -0.39 19.71
N SER A 277 -15.41 -0.80 20.77
CA SER A 277 -13.97 -0.72 20.84
C SER A 277 -13.35 -1.68 19.83
N THR A 278 -12.77 -1.13 18.78
CA THR A 278 -12.01 -1.86 17.76
C THR A 278 -10.62 -1.25 17.62
N ASP A 279 -9.67 -2.01 17.14
CA ASP A 279 -8.29 -1.56 16.90
C ASP A 279 -7.74 -2.19 15.61
N TYR A 280 -8.49 -2.06 14.53
CA TYR A 280 -8.05 -2.54 13.21
C TYR A 280 -6.77 -1.86 12.73
N THR A 281 -6.62 -0.57 13.05
CA THR A 281 -5.46 0.25 12.68
C THR A 281 -4.17 -0.40 13.16
N ASN A 282 -4.06 -0.67 14.48
CA ASN A 282 -2.85 -1.26 15.06
C ASN A 282 -2.77 -2.77 14.82
N THR A 283 -3.90 -3.50 14.87
CA THR A 283 -3.92 -4.94 14.61
C THR A 283 -3.34 -5.27 13.23
N ILE A 284 -3.78 -4.59 12.18
CA ILE A 284 -3.30 -4.85 10.81
C ILE A 284 -1.87 -4.35 10.64
N TYR A 285 -1.53 -3.17 11.17
CA TYR A 285 -0.17 -2.67 11.10
C TYR A 285 0.84 -3.60 11.77
N ASN A 286 0.52 -4.07 12.98
CA ASN A 286 1.38 -4.98 13.73
C ASN A 286 1.52 -6.33 13.03
N ALA A 287 0.46 -6.86 12.44
CA ALA A 287 0.53 -8.09 11.64
C ALA A 287 1.49 -7.93 10.45
N PHE A 288 1.44 -6.80 9.74
CA PHE A 288 2.40 -6.51 8.68
C PHE A 288 3.84 -6.38 9.19
N LEU A 289 4.04 -5.68 10.30
CA LEU A 289 5.36 -5.49 10.90
C LEU A 289 5.96 -6.82 11.38
N ASP A 290 5.18 -7.61 12.09
CA ASP A 290 5.63 -8.89 12.68
C ASP A 290 5.88 -9.93 11.59
N GLY A 291 5.02 -10.04 10.59
CA GLY A 291 5.24 -10.91 9.45
C GLY A 291 6.49 -10.51 8.66
N ARG A 292 6.75 -9.22 8.48
CA ARG A 292 7.98 -8.76 7.81
C ARG A 292 9.25 -9.04 8.63
N LYS A 293 9.17 -8.90 9.96
CA LYS A 293 10.26 -9.31 10.87
C LYS A 293 10.53 -10.80 10.79
N LEU A 294 9.47 -11.64 10.73
CA LEU A 294 9.60 -13.09 10.55
C LEU A 294 10.30 -13.44 9.24
N ILE A 295 9.89 -12.85 8.13
CA ILE A 295 10.51 -13.04 6.81
C ILE A 295 12.00 -12.64 6.85
N THR A 296 12.34 -11.54 7.52
CA THR A 296 13.72 -11.08 7.67
C THR A 296 14.53 -12.03 8.58
N ALA A 297 13.96 -12.48 9.69
CA ALA A 297 14.62 -13.37 10.64
C ALA A 297 14.91 -14.76 10.06
N ALA A 298 14.13 -15.21 9.07
CA ALA A 298 14.40 -16.44 8.34
C ALA A 298 15.70 -16.37 7.50
N ALA A 299 16.34 -15.19 7.40
CA ALA A 299 17.67 -14.99 6.83
C ALA A 299 17.90 -15.62 5.44
N GLY A 300 16.86 -15.61 4.60
CA GLY A 300 16.89 -16.21 3.27
C GLY A 300 16.58 -17.72 3.23
N ASP A 301 16.23 -18.32 4.36
CA ASP A 301 15.73 -19.69 4.40
C ASP A 301 14.29 -19.79 3.91
N ALA A 302 13.88 -20.97 3.45
CA ALA A 302 12.50 -21.25 3.14
C ALA A 302 11.67 -21.24 4.42
N LEU A 303 10.54 -20.49 4.40
CA LEU A 303 9.56 -20.54 5.49
C LEU A 303 8.67 -21.78 5.33
N SER A 304 8.35 -22.44 6.43
CA SER A 304 7.37 -23.53 6.46
C SER A 304 5.95 -23.01 6.27
N ASP A 305 5.02 -23.89 5.93
CA ASP A 305 3.60 -23.53 5.78
C ASP A 305 2.98 -22.97 7.07
N SER A 306 3.52 -23.37 8.24
CA SER A 306 3.09 -22.84 9.52
C SER A 306 3.59 -21.43 9.84
N GLU A 307 4.62 -21.00 9.19
CA GLU A 307 5.22 -19.67 9.33
C GLU A 307 4.63 -18.68 8.34
#